data_44b2daccedc19865bc2719d8af120897
#
_entry.id   44b2daccedc19865bc2719d8af120897
#
_cell.length_a   1.000
_cell.length_b   1.000
_cell.length_c   1.000
_cell.angle_alpha   90.00
_cell.angle_beta   90.00
_cell.angle_gamma   90.00
#
_symmetry.space_group_name_H-M   'P 1'
#
loop_
_entity.id
_entity.type
_entity.pdbx_description
1 polymer ?
#
loop_
_entity_poly.entity_id
_entity_poly.type
_entity_poly.pdbx_seq_one_letter_code
_entity_poly.pdbx_strand_id
1 'polypeptide(L)'
;MIFDVVVAGGGVVGLTSAALLNDAGYSVCVLEPRLERAPPEGEIGLRTYALTPAARRVLEAARAWAPLNHIHIGRFDSMEVWDAGSSGRLLFSPPPGHRGAMGYILEHQNLIAALAESLSSRPGVSMQTQAMHGFEPGTPLTVSLHDGSRLRTRLLIGADGAHSAVRAAAGIEQHKVMYGQSAILANVSFARPHGNIARQRFLASGPLAALPLATPRDCSIVWSCSDERAAELMACEDAHFIGALREALEDCLGGVTHLSPRAAFPLARAQAARMVDGHCVLLGDAAHLVHPLAGQGLNLGLMDVAALVECLGPAGSGAWPSNSALRRFERWRKSETLAMTAVTDGLNRLFVRDENLVRQARGFGMNLTQRLKPLKHWLISRAMGTAGDVPQMVKPRASGPSSAP
;
A
#
# COMPACT_ATOMS: atom_id res chain seq x y z
N MET A 1 -23.66 10.11 22.64
CA MET A 1 -22.99 8.80 22.65
C MET A 1 -21.49 9.08 22.62
N ILE A 2 -20.68 8.29 23.32
CA ILE A 2 -19.21 8.40 23.31
C ILE A 2 -18.69 7.13 22.65
N PHE A 3 -17.94 7.27 21.56
CA PHE A 3 -17.21 6.15 20.96
C PHE A 3 -15.82 6.01 21.60
N ASP A 4 -15.31 4.81 21.66
CA ASP A 4 -13.90 4.62 22.03
C ASP A 4 -13.02 5.19 20.92
N VAL A 5 -13.35 4.92 19.64
CA VAL A 5 -12.59 5.39 18.48
C VAL A 5 -13.50 6.03 17.45
N VAL A 6 -13.08 7.17 16.91
CA VAL A 6 -13.57 7.72 15.65
C VAL A 6 -12.46 7.61 14.61
N VAL A 7 -12.77 7.02 13.45
CA VAL A 7 -11.88 6.89 12.30
C VAL A 7 -12.36 7.82 11.20
N ALA A 8 -11.59 8.82 10.86
CA ALA A 8 -11.83 9.67 9.70
C ALA A 8 -11.17 9.04 8.47
N GLY A 9 -11.98 8.71 7.47
CA GLY A 9 -11.60 8.05 6.23
C GLY A 9 -12.03 6.59 6.15
N GLY A 10 -12.83 6.27 5.12
CA GLY A 10 -13.33 4.92 4.79
C GLY A 10 -12.50 4.24 3.69
N GLY A 11 -11.24 4.61 3.52
CA GLY A 11 -10.28 3.88 2.68
C GLY A 11 -9.85 2.55 3.30
N VAL A 12 -9.03 1.78 2.58
CA VAL A 12 -8.57 0.44 3.03
C VAL A 12 -7.95 0.49 4.43
N VAL A 13 -7.12 1.49 4.74
CA VAL A 13 -6.48 1.66 6.05
C VAL A 13 -7.51 1.94 7.13
N GLY A 14 -8.45 2.86 6.89
CA GLY A 14 -9.47 3.24 7.86
C GLY A 14 -10.45 2.11 8.18
N LEU A 15 -10.97 1.44 7.15
CA LEU A 15 -11.88 0.29 7.35
C LEU A 15 -11.18 -0.89 8.04
N THR A 16 -9.92 -1.16 7.69
CA THR A 16 -9.12 -2.18 8.39
C THR A 16 -8.90 -1.82 9.85
N SER A 17 -8.64 -0.53 10.16
CA SER A 17 -8.51 -0.04 11.53
C SER A 17 -9.80 -0.27 12.32
N ALA A 18 -10.94 0.07 11.73
CA ALA A 18 -12.25 -0.11 12.35
C ALA A 18 -12.53 -1.60 12.66
N ALA A 19 -12.22 -2.48 11.71
CA ALA A 19 -12.42 -3.92 11.88
C ALA A 19 -11.58 -4.48 13.03
N LEU A 20 -10.28 -4.22 13.03
CA LEU A 20 -9.36 -4.79 14.02
C LEU A 20 -9.54 -4.18 15.41
N LEU A 21 -9.86 -2.88 15.51
CA LEU A 21 -10.16 -2.25 16.79
C LEU A 21 -11.48 -2.76 17.38
N ASN A 22 -12.49 -3.00 16.53
CA ASN A 22 -13.73 -3.63 16.99
C ASN A 22 -13.51 -5.07 17.45
N ASP A 23 -12.71 -5.86 16.75
CA ASP A 23 -12.32 -7.21 17.19
C ASP A 23 -11.52 -7.19 18.51
N ALA A 24 -10.82 -6.09 18.81
CA ALA A 24 -10.18 -5.85 20.11
C ALA A 24 -11.17 -5.37 21.20
N GLY A 25 -12.46 -5.20 20.89
CA GLY A 25 -13.55 -4.86 21.83
C GLY A 25 -13.89 -3.38 21.92
N TYR A 26 -13.34 -2.52 21.04
CA TYR A 26 -13.63 -1.09 21.03
C TYR A 26 -14.88 -0.76 20.22
N SER A 27 -15.66 0.23 20.69
CA SER A 27 -16.73 0.85 19.90
C SER A 27 -16.13 1.85 18.90
N VAL A 28 -16.46 1.68 17.60
CA VAL A 28 -15.83 2.44 16.52
C VAL A 28 -16.87 3.15 15.68
N CYS A 29 -16.63 4.43 15.35
CA CYS A 29 -17.38 5.16 14.36
C CYS A 29 -16.45 5.52 13.19
N VAL A 30 -16.82 5.14 11.96
CA VAL A 30 -16.11 5.50 10.74
C VAL A 30 -16.85 6.67 10.07
N LEU A 31 -16.09 7.71 9.72
CA LEU A 31 -16.57 8.86 8.97
C LEU A 31 -16.07 8.76 7.53
N GLU A 32 -16.97 8.56 6.56
CA GLU A 32 -16.64 8.48 5.14
C GLU A 32 -17.76 9.08 4.31
N PRO A 33 -17.56 10.25 3.67
CA PRO A 33 -18.61 10.92 2.91
C PRO A 33 -19.01 10.16 1.64
N ARG A 34 -18.12 9.35 1.09
CA ARG A 34 -18.33 8.58 -0.14
C ARG A 34 -17.66 7.21 -0.05
N LEU A 35 -18.39 6.25 0.48
CA LEU A 35 -17.90 4.87 0.39
C LEU A 35 -17.93 4.41 -1.07
N GLU A 36 -16.77 4.05 -1.61
CA GLU A 36 -16.69 3.51 -2.97
C GLU A 36 -17.46 2.19 -3.06
N ARG A 37 -18.17 2.01 -4.17
CA ARG A 37 -18.91 0.76 -4.44
C ARG A 37 -17.99 -0.27 -5.09
N ALA A 38 -18.40 -1.53 -5.01
CA ALA A 38 -17.76 -2.59 -5.79
C ALA A 38 -17.75 -2.21 -7.29
N PRO A 39 -16.69 -2.59 -8.03
CA PRO A 39 -16.66 -2.36 -9.47
C PRO A 39 -17.79 -3.12 -10.16
N PRO A 40 -18.27 -2.66 -11.33
CA PRO A 40 -19.18 -3.44 -12.15
C PRO A 40 -18.59 -4.83 -12.44
N GLU A 41 -19.47 -5.82 -12.60
CA GLU A 41 -19.04 -7.18 -12.90
C GLU A 41 -18.25 -7.22 -14.22
N GLY A 42 -17.02 -7.78 -14.19
CA GLY A 42 -16.14 -7.92 -15.34
C GLY A 42 -15.24 -6.71 -15.65
N GLU A 43 -15.37 -5.60 -14.94
CA GLU A 43 -14.45 -4.45 -15.09
C GLU A 43 -13.34 -4.50 -14.05
N ILE A 44 -12.09 -4.27 -14.51
CA ILE A 44 -10.93 -4.15 -13.63
C ILE A 44 -10.57 -2.68 -13.49
N GLY A 45 -10.65 -2.17 -12.27
CA GLY A 45 -10.29 -0.78 -11.96
C GLY A 45 -8.79 -0.51 -12.18
N LEU A 46 -8.45 0.72 -12.55
CA LEU A 46 -7.05 1.12 -12.76
C LEU A 46 -6.24 1.18 -11.47
N ARG A 47 -6.90 1.47 -10.34
CA ARG A 47 -6.22 1.57 -9.05
C ARG A 47 -6.05 0.20 -8.44
N THR A 48 -4.85 -0.35 -8.58
CA THR A 48 -4.45 -1.64 -8.03
C THR A 48 -3.36 -1.48 -6.97
N TYR A 49 -3.24 -2.47 -6.10
CA TYR A 49 -2.22 -2.54 -5.07
C TYR A 49 -1.45 -3.84 -5.14
N ALA A 50 -0.14 -3.76 -5.03
CA ALA A 50 0.71 -4.93 -4.82
C ALA A 50 0.80 -5.21 -3.32
N LEU A 51 0.05 -6.18 -2.83
CA LEU A 51 0.03 -6.56 -1.42
C LEU A 51 1.08 -7.62 -1.10
N THR A 52 1.80 -7.38 -0.01
CA THR A 52 2.74 -8.35 0.55
C THR A 52 1.99 -9.46 1.30
N PRO A 53 2.62 -10.64 1.51
CA PRO A 53 2.07 -11.68 2.39
C PRO A 53 1.78 -11.19 3.82
N ALA A 54 2.56 -10.22 4.32
CA ALA A 54 2.31 -9.60 5.62
C ALA A 54 1.01 -8.77 5.62
N ALA A 55 0.82 -7.92 4.61
CA ALA A 55 -0.41 -7.14 4.43
C ALA A 55 -1.65 -8.03 4.26
N ARG A 56 -1.52 -9.14 3.52
CA ARG A 56 -2.58 -10.15 3.43
C ARG A 56 -3.01 -10.66 4.81
N ARG A 57 -2.08 -10.98 5.70
CA ARG A 57 -2.41 -11.44 7.06
C ARG A 57 -3.18 -10.40 7.87
N VAL A 58 -2.90 -9.11 7.68
CA VAL A 58 -3.69 -8.04 8.32
C VAL A 58 -5.14 -8.06 7.81
N LEU A 59 -5.34 -8.23 6.49
CA LEU A 59 -6.68 -8.34 5.89
C LEU A 59 -7.39 -9.63 6.30
N GLU A 60 -6.66 -10.74 6.44
CA GLU A 60 -7.21 -12.00 6.99
C GLU A 60 -7.67 -11.81 8.45
N ALA A 61 -6.86 -11.14 9.28
CA ALA A 61 -7.24 -10.80 10.65
C ALA A 61 -8.47 -9.88 10.71
N ALA A 62 -8.58 -8.92 9.78
CA ALA A 62 -9.76 -8.07 9.62
C ALA A 62 -10.97 -8.80 9.02
N ARG A 63 -10.87 -10.10 8.69
CA ARG A 63 -11.88 -10.93 7.99
C ARG A 63 -12.28 -10.36 6.63
N ALA A 64 -11.40 -9.61 5.99
CA ALA A 64 -11.65 -8.98 4.70
C ALA A 64 -11.04 -9.76 3.52
N TRP A 65 -10.27 -10.81 3.77
CA TRP A 65 -9.67 -11.61 2.70
C TRP A 65 -10.64 -12.60 2.07
N ALA A 66 -11.48 -13.26 2.87
CA ALA A 66 -12.44 -14.26 2.38
C ALA A 66 -13.56 -13.66 1.50
N PRO A 67 -14.10 -12.45 1.82
CA PRO A 67 -15.12 -11.81 0.98
C PRO A 67 -14.59 -11.24 -0.34
N LEU A 68 -13.27 -11.18 -0.56
CA LEU A 68 -12.72 -10.68 -1.83
C LEU A 68 -13.24 -11.49 -3.02
N ASN A 69 -13.56 -10.79 -4.10
CA ASN A 69 -13.84 -11.46 -5.36
C ASN A 69 -12.54 -12.07 -5.91
N HIS A 70 -12.38 -13.38 -5.73
CA HIS A 70 -11.13 -14.08 -6.03
C HIS A 70 -10.79 -14.13 -7.53
N ILE A 71 -11.77 -13.95 -8.43
CA ILE A 71 -11.51 -13.87 -9.87
C ILE A 71 -10.77 -12.59 -10.26
N HIS A 72 -10.71 -11.60 -9.37
CA HIS A 72 -9.99 -10.34 -9.53
C HIS A 72 -8.67 -10.28 -8.71
N ILE A 73 -8.22 -11.40 -8.16
CA ILE A 73 -6.96 -11.46 -7.42
C ILE A 73 -5.86 -11.96 -8.33
N GLY A 74 -5.00 -11.06 -8.78
CA GLY A 74 -3.71 -11.42 -9.38
C GLY A 74 -2.76 -11.96 -8.30
N ARG A 75 -1.96 -12.98 -8.64
CA ARG A 75 -0.88 -13.44 -7.76
C ARG A 75 0.43 -13.42 -8.51
N PHE A 76 1.52 -13.19 -7.81
CA PHE A 76 2.83 -13.40 -8.37
C PHE A 76 3.68 -14.29 -7.46
N ASP A 77 4.39 -15.20 -8.10
CA ASP A 77 5.21 -16.21 -7.43
C ASP A 77 6.70 -15.85 -7.50
N SER A 78 7.06 -14.90 -8.38
CA SER A 78 8.39 -14.34 -8.51
C SER A 78 8.33 -12.90 -8.99
N MET A 79 9.43 -12.18 -8.79
CA MET A 79 9.59 -10.81 -9.26
C MET A 79 10.89 -10.69 -10.04
N GLU A 80 10.81 -10.18 -11.26
CA GLU A 80 11.94 -9.90 -12.11
C GLU A 80 12.18 -8.39 -12.18
N VAL A 81 13.41 -7.98 -11.89
CA VAL A 81 13.83 -6.58 -11.90
C VAL A 81 15.06 -6.43 -12.75
N TRP A 82 15.05 -5.50 -13.73
CA TRP A 82 16.22 -5.25 -14.57
C TRP A 82 16.39 -3.78 -14.91
N ASP A 83 17.60 -3.42 -15.31
CA ASP A 83 18.02 -2.07 -15.63
C ASP A 83 18.17 -1.89 -17.16
N ALA A 84 17.52 -0.88 -17.72
CA ALA A 84 17.64 -0.58 -19.15
C ALA A 84 19.04 -0.07 -19.55
N GLY A 85 19.75 0.55 -18.60
CA GLY A 85 21.07 1.13 -18.84
C GLY A 85 22.25 0.18 -18.65
N SER A 86 22.02 -1.05 -18.17
CA SER A 86 23.10 -2.01 -17.87
C SER A 86 22.62 -3.47 -18.05
N SER A 87 23.53 -4.42 -17.90
CA SER A 87 23.21 -5.87 -17.87
C SER A 87 22.64 -6.36 -16.54
N GLY A 88 22.33 -5.44 -15.61
CA GLY A 88 21.85 -5.79 -14.28
C GLY A 88 20.46 -6.43 -14.32
N ARG A 89 20.34 -7.66 -13.80
CA ARG A 89 19.07 -8.39 -13.69
C ARG A 89 18.98 -9.16 -12.40
N LEU A 90 17.84 -9.05 -11.72
CA LEU A 90 17.53 -9.75 -10.48
C LEU A 90 16.24 -10.53 -10.65
N LEU A 91 16.25 -11.79 -10.31
CA LEU A 91 15.06 -12.64 -10.19
C LEU A 91 14.86 -12.98 -8.71
N PHE A 92 13.84 -12.42 -8.10
CA PHE A 92 13.42 -12.79 -6.76
C PHE A 92 12.43 -13.94 -6.85
N SER A 93 12.76 -15.04 -6.20
CA SER A 93 11.90 -16.22 -6.07
C SER A 93 11.85 -16.62 -4.60
N PRO A 94 10.73 -17.14 -4.11
CA PRO A 94 10.65 -17.57 -2.72
C PRO A 94 11.72 -18.64 -2.42
N PRO A 95 12.20 -18.72 -1.16
CA PRO A 95 13.13 -19.75 -0.77
C PRO A 95 12.51 -21.14 -0.92
N PRO A 96 13.35 -22.19 -1.12
CA PRO A 96 12.87 -23.56 -1.18
C PRO A 96 12.00 -23.90 0.04
N GLY A 97 10.85 -24.55 -0.19
CA GLY A 97 9.91 -24.91 0.87
C GLY A 97 8.91 -23.80 1.24
N HIS A 98 9.04 -22.59 0.70
CA HIS A 98 8.00 -21.57 0.85
C HIS A 98 6.72 -22.00 0.13
N ARG A 99 5.62 -22.07 0.88
CA ARG A 99 4.28 -22.32 0.33
C ARG A 99 3.51 -21.02 0.26
N GLY A 100 3.18 -20.55 -0.95
CA GLY A 100 2.39 -19.34 -1.16
C GLY A 100 2.99 -18.40 -2.20
N ALA A 101 2.23 -17.37 -2.55
CA ALA A 101 2.68 -16.32 -3.45
C ALA A 101 3.66 -15.36 -2.77
N MET A 102 4.52 -14.71 -3.55
CA MET A 102 5.33 -13.59 -3.06
C MET A 102 4.51 -12.32 -2.84
N GLY A 103 3.36 -12.22 -3.50
CA GLY A 103 2.43 -11.13 -3.32
C GLY A 103 1.18 -11.28 -4.18
N TYR A 104 0.29 -10.30 -4.03
CA TYR A 104 -1.01 -10.28 -4.67
C TYR A 104 -1.28 -8.90 -5.27
N ILE A 105 -1.90 -8.88 -6.44
CA ILE A 105 -2.37 -7.65 -7.07
C ILE A 105 -3.89 -7.60 -6.89
N LEU A 106 -4.36 -6.56 -6.20
CA LEU A 106 -5.78 -6.38 -5.90
C LEU A 106 -6.25 -4.98 -6.28
N GLU A 107 -7.47 -4.92 -6.76
CA GLU A 107 -8.13 -3.66 -7.04
C GLU A 107 -8.61 -2.97 -5.76
N HIS A 108 -8.54 -1.64 -5.77
CA HIS A 108 -8.99 -0.81 -4.67
C HIS A 108 -10.45 -1.06 -4.29
N GLN A 109 -11.34 -1.07 -5.28
CA GLN A 109 -12.78 -1.22 -5.07
C GLN A 109 -13.14 -2.61 -4.53
N ASN A 110 -12.45 -3.67 -4.97
CA ASN A 110 -12.64 -5.02 -4.43
C ASN A 110 -12.25 -5.07 -2.95
N LEU A 111 -11.15 -4.40 -2.55
CA LEU A 111 -10.73 -4.31 -1.15
C LEU A 111 -11.74 -3.52 -0.30
N ILE A 112 -12.23 -2.39 -0.80
CA ILE A 112 -13.24 -1.58 -0.09
C ILE A 112 -14.53 -2.37 0.11
N ALA A 113 -15.03 -3.05 -0.93
CA ALA A 113 -16.24 -3.86 -0.85
C ALA A 113 -16.11 -4.98 0.19
N ALA A 114 -15.00 -5.73 0.16
CA ALA A 114 -14.74 -6.82 1.10
C ALA A 114 -14.60 -6.32 2.56
N LEU A 115 -13.99 -5.16 2.76
CA LEU A 115 -13.89 -4.54 4.09
C LEU A 115 -15.25 -4.02 4.57
N ALA A 116 -16.04 -3.38 3.71
CA ALA A 116 -17.38 -2.92 4.04
C ALA A 116 -18.30 -4.11 4.42
N GLU A 117 -18.24 -5.21 3.67
CA GLU A 117 -18.95 -6.44 4.00
C GLU A 117 -18.51 -7.01 5.36
N SER A 118 -17.20 -7.08 5.59
CA SER A 118 -16.65 -7.50 6.87
C SER A 118 -17.13 -6.65 8.05
N LEU A 119 -17.33 -5.34 7.85
CA LEU A 119 -17.79 -4.43 8.90
C LEU A 119 -19.29 -4.51 9.14
N SER A 120 -20.10 -4.84 8.14
CA SER A 120 -21.57 -4.89 8.24
C SER A 120 -22.08 -5.87 9.31
N SER A 121 -21.32 -6.91 9.60
CA SER A 121 -21.64 -7.92 10.61
C SER A 121 -21.13 -7.60 12.04
N ARG A 122 -20.47 -6.43 12.24
CA ARG A 122 -19.86 -6.06 13.52
C ARG A 122 -20.75 -5.09 14.31
N PRO A 123 -21.36 -5.49 15.42
CA PRO A 123 -22.33 -4.67 16.15
C PRO A 123 -21.71 -3.43 16.83
N GLY A 124 -20.40 -3.45 17.05
CA GLY A 124 -19.66 -2.32 17.65
C GLY A 124 -19.16 -1.28 16.67
N VAL A 125 -19.48 -1.40 15.37
CA VAL A 125 -19.08 -0.46 14.32
C VAL A 125 -20.27 0.33 13.83
N SER A 126 -20.13 1.65 13.77
CA SER A 126 -21.06 2.58 13.14
C SER A 126 -20.37 3.26 11.96
N MET A 127 -21.04 3.36 10.82
CA MET A 127 -20.56 4.12 9.66
C MET A 127 -21.45 5.32 9.43
N GLN A 128 -20.84 6.51 9.27
CA GLN A 128 -21.55 7.75 8.99
C GLN A 128 -21.08 8.32 7.64
N THR A 129 -22.05 8.65 6.78
CA THR A 129 -21.80 9.28 5.47
C THR A 129 -21.56 10.78 5.64
N GLN A 130 -20.55 11.12 6.45
CA GLN A 130 -20.20 12.49 6.81
C GLN A 130 -18.67 12.65 6.81
N ALA A 131 -18.20 13.86 6.48
CA ALA A 131 -16.81 14.23 6.62
C ALA A 131 -16.59 14.97 7.94
N MET A 132 -15.41 14.77 8.51
CA MET A 132 -14.95 15.57 9.65
C MET A 132 -14.68 17.02 9.18
N HIS A 133 -15.19 18.00 9.93
CA HIS A 133 -14.86 19.41 9.77
C HIS A 133 -13.66 19.82 10.62
N GLY A 134 -13.58 19.32 11.86
CA GLY A 134 -12.52 19.62 12.79
C GLY A 134 -12.72 18.88 14.11
N PHE A 135 -11.84 19.10 15.07
CA PHE A 135 -12.02 18.57 16.43
C PHE A 135 -11.46 19.52 17.48
N GLU A 136 -12.01 19.42 18.68
CA GLU A 136 -11.57 20.11 19.88
C GLU A 136 -10.85 19.12 20.80
N PRO A 137 -9.62 19.44 21.26
CA PRO A 137 -8.91 18.60 22.22
C PRO A 137 -9.69 18.51 23.54
N GLY A 138 -9.58 17.37 24.20
CA GLY A 138 -10.27 17.10 25.46
C GLY A 138 -10.19 15.63 25.83
N THR A 139 -10.74 15.25 26.98
CA THR A 139 -10.84 13.86 27.39
C THR A 139 -12.28 13.57 27.82
N PRO A 140 -13.15 13.10 26.91
CA PRO A 140 -12.92 12.76 25.49
C PRO A 140 -12.83 13.97 24.57
N LEU A 141 -12.23 13.73 23.36
CA LEU A 141 -12.22 14.67 22.22
C LEU A 141 -13.64 14.93 21.71
N THR A 142 -13.90 16.13 21.16
CA THR A 142 -15.13 16.44 20.45
C THR A 142 -14.84 16.63 18.97
N VAL A 143 -15.37 15.75 18.13
CA VAL A 143 -15.24 15.79 16.66
C VAL A 143 -16.47 16.48 16.07
N SER A 144 -16.27 17.54 15.30
CA SER A 144 -17.33 18.29 14.60
C SER A 144 -17.44 17.79 13.16
N LEU A 145 -18.65 17.58 12.65
CA LEU A 145 -18.92 17.12 11.30
C LEU A 145 -19.41 18.30 10.42
N HIS A 146 -19.37 18.11 9.11
CA HIS A 146 -19.79 19.16 8.16
C HIS A 146 -21.28 19.51 8.23
N ASP A 147 -22.13 18.61 8.73
CA ASP A 147 -23.56 18.89 8.96
C ASP A 147 -23.84 19.63 10.28
N GLY A 148 -22.80 20.00 11.03
CA GLY A 148 -22.89 20.67 12.32
C GLY A 148 -23.08 19.73 13.50
N SER A 149 -23.25 18.43 13.29
CA SER A 149 -23.32 17.44 14.36
C SER A 149 -21.97 17.24 15.05
N ARG A 150 -22.00 16.72 16.29
CA ARG A 150 -20.79 16.51 17.09
C ARG A 150 -20.75 15.10 17.65
N LEU A 151 -19.58 14.49 17.60
CA LEU A 151 -19.28 13.19 18.19
C LEU A 151 -18.23 13.34 19.29
N ARG A 152 -18.34 12.51 20.33
CA ARG A 152 -17.33 12.43 21.38
C ARG A 152 -16.56 11.12 21.25
N THR A 153 -15.24 11.18 21.34
CA THR A 153 -14.38 10.00 21.24
C THR A 153 -13.18 10.08 22.16
N ARG A 154 -12.66 8.92 22.56
CA ARG A 154 -11.42 8.83 23.34
C ARG A 154 -10.18 8.85 22.48
N LEU A 155 -10.28 8.36 21.22
CA LEU A 155 -9.22 8.35 20.24
C LEU A 155 -9.76 8.76 18.87
N LEU A 156 -9.09 9.69 18.22
CA LEU A 156 -9.35 10.08 16.83
C LEU A 156 -8.24 9.50 15.93
N ILE A 157 -8.63 8.76 14.91
CA ILE A 157 -7.72 8.22 13.90
C ILE A 157 -7.93 8.96 12.58
N GLY A 158 -6.87 9.58 12.04
CA GLY A 158 -6.83 10.12 10.69
C GLY A 158 -6.30 9.06 9.71
N ALA A 159 -7.20 8.49 8.91
CA ALA A 159 -6.92 7.60 7.80
C ALA A 159 -7.51 8.14 6.49
N ASP A 160 -7.59 9.47 6.38
CA ASP A 160 -8.27 10.27 5.38
C ASP A 160 -7.36 10.71 4.22
N GLY A 161 -6.26 9.98 4.02
CA GLY A 161 -5.40 10.06 2.86
C GLY A 161 -4.42 11.25 2.87
N ALA A 162 -3.78 11.48 1.72
CA ALA A 162 -2.69 12.45 1.57
C ALA A 162 -3.09 13.90 1.91
N HIS A 163 -4.37 14.25 1.77
CA HIS A 163 -4.93 15.56 2.09
C HIS A 163 -5.67 15.60 3.43
N SER A 164 -5.18 14.84 4.41
CA SER A 164 -5.80 14.63 5.71
C SER A 164 -6.30 15.89 6.40
N ALA A 165 -7.62 15.97 6.61
CA ALA A 165 -8.28 16.99 7.40
C ALA A 165 -7.93 16.83 8.90
N VAL A 166 -7.77 15.59 9.37
CA VAL A 166 -7.33 15.30 10.75
C VAL A 166 -5.95 15.87 11.00
N ARG A 167 -4.99 15.63 10.09
CA ARG A 167 -3.63 16.18 10.21
C ARG A 167 -3.64 17.70 10.26
N ALA A 168 -4.42 18.34 9.36
CA ALA A 168 -4.55 19.79 9.31
C ALA A 168 -5.17 20.36 10.60
N ALA A 169 -6.26 19.77 11.08
CA ALA A 169 -6.94 20.18 12.31
C ALA A 169 -6.08 19.98 13.57
N ALA A 170 -5.20 18.97 13.57
CA ALA A 170 -4.23 18.74 14.64
C ALA A 170 -3.00 19.67 14.57
N GLY A 171 -2.90 20.55 13.58
CA GLY A 171 -1.74 21.41 13.38
C GLY A 171 -0.44 20.62 13.17
N ILE A 172 -0.53 19.41 12.62
CA ILE A 172 0.65 18.58 12.35
C ILE A 172 1.22 18.96 10.99
N GLU A 173 2.41 19.51 10.99
CA GLU A 173 3.14 19.86 9.78
C GLU A 173 3.47 18.63 8.94
N GLN A 174 3.53 18.81 7.61
CA GLN A 174 3.93 17.78 6.67
C GLN A 174 5.05 18.27 5.78
N HIS A 175 6.15 17.52 5.74
CA HIS A 175 7.19 17.74 4.76
C HIS A 175 6.86 16.99 3.48
N LYS A 176 6.51 17.73 2.41
CA LYS A 176 6.16 17.18 1.10
C LYS A 176 7.21 17.58 0.06
N VAL A 177 7.63 16.61 -0.75
CA VAL A 177 8.58 16.81 -1.86
C VAL A 177 7.99 16.18 -3.11
N MET A 178 7.86 16.97 -4.17
CA MET A 178 7.48 16.48 -5.49
C MET A 178 8.69 15.87 -6.19
N TYR A 179 8.47 14.77 -6.93
CA TYR A 179 9.55 14.13 -7.68
C TYR A 179 9.76 14.75 -9.08
N GLY A 180 8.82 15.58 -9.58
CA GLY A 180 8.79 16.00 -10.99
C GLY A 180 8.52 14.80 -11.91
N GLN A 181 7.81 13.84 -11.40
CA GLN A 181 7.43 12.59 -12.07
C GLN A 181 5.95 12.33 -11.87
N SER A 182 5.34 11.67 -12.87
CA SER A 182 3.98 11.14 -12.81
C SER A 182 3.97 9.63 -13.08
N ALA A 183 3.07 8.91 -12.44
CA ALA A 183 2.81 7.50 -12.72
C ALA A 183 1.61 7.37 -13.67
N ILE A 184 1.82 6.72 -14.83
CA ILE A 184 0.77 6.35 -15.75
C ILE A 184 0.28 4.95 -15.36
N LEU A 185 -1.03 4.81 -15.20
CA LEU A 185 -1.71 3.54 -14.94
C LEU A 185 -2.51 3.10 -16.16
N ALA A 186 -2.44 1.83 -16.49
CA ALA A 186 -3.26 1.17 -17.48
C ALA A 186 -3.38 -0.33 -17.20
N ASN A 187 -4.49 -0.95 -17.58
CA ASN A 187 -4.60 -2.41 -17.64
C ASN A 187 -4.37 -2.85 -19.08
N VAL A 188 -3.52 -3.85 -19.28
CA VAL A 188 -3.05 -4.26 -20.59
C VAL A 188 -3.10 -5.78 -20.73
N SER A 189 -3.70 -6.28 -21.82
CA SER A 189 -3.63 -7.68 -22.19
C SER A 189 -2.51 -7.90 -23.21
N PHE A 190 -1.69 -8.95 -22.99
CA PHE A 190 -0.55 -9.29 -23.81
C PHE A 190 -0.75 -10.60 -24.59
N ALA A 191 0.00 -10.78 -25.66
CA ALA A 191 -0.06 -12.01 -26.47
C ALA A 191 0.51 -13.23 -25.72
N ARG A 192 1.49 -13.01 -24.83
CA ARG A 192 2.10 -14.07 -24.00
C ARG A 192 1.63 -13.98 -22.55
N PRO A 193 1.46 -15.11 -21.86
CA PRO A 193 1.09 -15.13 -20.45
C PRO A 193 2.22 -14.54 -19.58
N HIS A 194 1.85 -13.83 -18.52
CA HIS A 194 2.80 -13.24 -17.58
C HIS A 194 3.53 -14.29 -16.68
N GLY A 195 3.01 -15.53 -16.62
CA GLY A 195 3.62 -16.62 -15.86
C GLY A 195 3.68 -16.38 -14.34
N ASN A 196 2.78 -15.56 -13.79
CA ASN A 196 2.79 -15.11 -12.39
C ASN A 196 4.10 -14.43 -11.97
N ILE A 197 4.75 -13.72 -12.89
CA ILE A 197 5.97 -12.96 -12.64
C ILE A 197 5.64 -11.46 -12.64
N ALA A 198 5.80 -10.80 -11.50
CA ALA A 198 5.80 -9.36 -11.43
C ALA A 198 7.10 -8.82 -12.06
N ARG A 199 6.98 -7.96 -13.05
CA ARG A 199 8.12 -7.40 -13.78
C ARG A 199 8.29 -5.94 -13.50
N GLN A 200 9.53 -5.52 -13.25
CA GLN A 200 9.87 -4.12 -13.09
C GLN A 200 11.16 -3.80 -13.82
N ARG A 201 11.08 -2.84 -14.74
CA ARG A 201 12.25 -2.31 -15.44
C ARG A 201 12.55 -0.90 -15.00
N PHE A 202 13.80 -0.65 -14.67
CA PHE A 202 14.29 0.71 -14.43
C PHE A 202 14.75 1.32 -15.76
N LEU A 203 14.02 2.33 -16.22
CA LEU A 203 14.35 3.14 -17.39
C LEU A 203 15.02 4.44 -16.93
N ALA A 204 15.72 5.12 -17.84
CA ALA A 204 16.28 6.45 -17.54
C ALA A 204 15.18 7.48 -17.17
N SER A 205 13.98 7.33 -17.73
CA SER A 205 12.82 8.17 -17.42
C SER A 205 12.14 7.84 -16.08
N GLY A 206 12.41 6.66 -15.51
CA GLY A 206 11.79 6.14 -14.28
C GLY A 206 11.36 4.67 -14.41
N PRO A 207 10.89 4.05 -13.33
CA PRO A 207 10.53 2.63 -13.33
C PRO A 207 9.21 2.35 -14.05
N LEU A 208 9.19 1.24 -14.77
CA LEU A 208 7.99 0.64 -15.37
C LEU A 208 7.74 -0.71 -14.71
N ALA A 209 6.56 -0.92 -14.19
CA ALA A 209 6.12 -2.21 -13.65
C ALA A 209 4.98 -2.80 -14.50
N ALA A 210 5.05 -4.13 -14.74
CA ALA A 210 3.96 -4.94 -15.26
C ALA A 210 3.59 -5.98 -14.20
N LEU A 211 2.43 -5.78 -13.58
CA LEU A 211 1.97 -6.53 -12.42
C LEU A 211 0.87 -7.53 -12.84
N PRO A 212 1.04 -8.83 -12.60
CA PRO A 212 0.08 -9.87 -12.99
C PRO A 212 -1.32 -9.63 -12.42
N LEU A 213 -2.32 -9.55 -13.26
CA LEU A 213 -3.72 -9.62 -12.87
C LEU A 213 -4.20 -11.08 -12.80
N ALA A 214 -5.48 -11.30 -12.52
CA ALA A 214 -6.02 -12.65 -12.33
C ALA A 214 -5.97 -13.50 -13.60
N THR A 215 -6.22 -12.89 -14.76
CA THR A 215 -6.14 -13.57 -16.05
C THR A 215 -4.68 -13.72 -16.52
N PRO A 216 -4.30 -14.84 -17.11
CA PRO A 216 -2.90 -15.15 -17.38
C PRO A 216 -2.15 -14.17 -18.29
N ARG A 217 -2.88 -13.35 -19.07
CA ARG A 217 -2.30 -12.41 -20.05
C ARG A 217 -2.47 -10.95 -19.67
N ASP A 218 -3.19 -10.66 -18.59
CA ASP A 218 -3.50 -9.29 -18.18
C ASP A 218 -2.53 -8.81 -17.11
N CYS A 219 -2.05 -7.59 -17.28
CA CYS A 219 -1.20 -6.91 -16.32
C CYS A 219 -1.73 -5.51 -16.02
N SER A 220 -1.62 -5.10 -14.79
CA SER A 220 -1.69 -3.70 -14.41
C SER A 220 -0.32 -3.07 -14.64
N ILE A 221 -0.29 -2.00 -15.43
CA ILE A 221 0.92 -1.23 -15.75
C ILE A 221 1.00 -0.04 -14.81
N VAL A 222 2.18 0.16 -14.21
CA VAL A 222 2.55 1.36 -13.45
C VAL A 222 3.83 1.89 -14.06
N TRP A 223 3.73 2.96 -14.84
CA TRP A 223 4.86 3.57 -15.53
C TRP A 223 5.18 4.94 -14.95
N SER A 224 6.19 5.03 -14.12
CA SER A 224 6.69 6.31 -13.60
C SER A 224 7.67 6.92 -14.59
N CYS A 225 7.47 8.19 -14.94
CA CYS A 225 8.37 8.95 -15.81
C CYS A 225 8.30 10.45 -15.48
N SER A 226 9.14 11.27 -16.11
CA SER A 226 9.06 12.72 -15.92
C SER A 226 7.67 13.25 -16.30
N ASP A 227 7.27 14.38 -15.71
CA ASP A 227 5.94 14.97 -15.97
C ASP A 227 5.74 15.27 -17.46
N GLU A 228 6.80 15.73 -18.17
CA GLU A 228 6.76 15.99 -19.61
C GLU A 228 6.50 14.69 -20.40
N ARG A 229 7.26 13.62 -20.07
CA ARG A 229 7.10 12.33 -20.75
C ARG A 229 5.74 11.70 -20.46
N ALA A 230 5.23 11.87 -19.26
CA ALA A 230 3.89 11.41 -18.89
C ALA A 230 2.82 12.16 -19.71
N ALA A 231 2.95 13.48 -19.86
CA ALA A 231 2.03 14.28 -20.68
C ALA A 231 2.04 13.83 -22.15
N GLU A 232 3.22 13.58 -22.73
CA GLU A 232 3.35 13.05 -24.09
C GLU A 232 2.64 11.68 -24.25
N LEU A 233 2.92 10.75 -23.32
CA LEU A 233 2.35 9.40 -23.36
C LEU A 233 0.84 9.39 -23.09
N MET A 234 0.32 10.36 -22.35
CA MET A 234 -1.12 10.52 -22.13
C MET A 234 -1.84 11.12 -23.33
N ALA A 235 -1.19 12.01 -24.07
CA ALA A 235 -1.76 12.69 -25.23
C ALA A 235 -1.65 11.91 -26.54
N CYS A 236 -0.73 10.96 -26.63
CA CYS A 236 -0.49 10.20 -27.88
C CYS A 236 -1.61 9.16 -28.16
N GLU A 237 -1.73 8.78 -29.43
CA GLU A 237 -2.61 7.68 -29.85
C GLU A 237 -2.19 6.34 -29.21
N ASP A 238 -3.14 5.42 -29.05
CA ASP A 238 -2.91 4.11 -28.42
C ASP A 238 -1.82 3.30 -29.15
N ALA A 239 -1.74 3.36 -30.46
CA ALA A 239 -0.71 2.67 -31.23
C ALA A 239 0.71 3.15 -30.86
N HIS A 240 0.90 4.44 -30.63
CA HIS A 240 2.18 5.01 -30.20
C HIS A 240 2.51 4.59 -28.75
N PHE A 241 1.53 4.67 -27.84
CA PHE A 241 1.70 4.21 -26.45
C PHE A 241 2.07 2.72 -26.40
N ILE A 242 1.37 1.87 -27.17
CA ILE A 242 1.64 0.44 -27.27
C ILE A 242 3.07 0.19 -27.78
N GLY A 243 3.50 0.93 -28.79
CA GLY A 243 4.88 0.85 -29.32
C GLY A 243 5.92 1.16 -28.23
N ALA A 244 5.74 2.29 -27.53
CA ALA A 244 6.62 2.71 -26.45
C ALA A 244 6.61 1.72 -25.27
N LEU A 245 5.45 1.17 -24.90
CA LEU A 245 5.32 0.18 -23.83
C LEU A 245 6.05 -1.14 -24.17
N ARG A 246 5.92 -1.62 -25.41
CA ARG A 246 6.60 -2.84 -25.89
C ARG A 246 8.12 -2.67 -25.85
N GLU A 247 8.63 -1.56 -26.35
CA GLU A 247 10.06 -1.22 -26.28
C GLU A 247 10.54 -1.15 -24.82
N ALA A 248 9.78 -0.44 -23.99
CA ALA A 248 10.08 -0.29 -22.58
C ALA A 248 10.11 -1.63 -21.81
N LEU A 249 9.34 -2.65 -22.24
CA LEU A 249 9.32 -4.01 -21.69
C LEU A 249 10.22 -5.00 -22.44
N GLU A 250 11.01 -4.56 -23.45
CA GLU A 250 11.81 -5.45 -24.33
C GLU A 250 10.97 -6.55 -24.99
N ASP A 251 9.71 -6.26 -25.29
CA ASP A 251 8.74 -7.20 -25.87
C ASP A 251 8.63 -8.55 -25.11
N CYS A 252 9.01 -8.59 -23.83
CA CYS A 252 9.07 -9.84 -23.05
C CYS A 252 7.70 -10.52 -22.87
N LEU A 253 6.59 -9.76 -22.98
CA LEU A 253 5.21 -10.25 -22.94
C LEU A 253 4.54 -10.35 -24.32
N GLY A 254 5.27 -10.03 -25.40
CA GLY A 254 4.76 -10.02 -26.77
C GLY A 254 3.87 -8.83 -27.06
N GLY A 255 3.15 -8.89 -28.17
CA GLY A 255 2.26 -7.80 -28.59
C GLY A 255 1.15 -7.51 -27.60
N VAL A 256 0.70 -6.26 -27.57
CA VAL A 256 -0.48 -5.83 -26.80
C VAL A 256 -1.74 -6.17 -27.60
N THR A 257 -2.70 -6.86 -26.99
CA THR A 257 -3.98 -7.26 -27.60
C THR A 257 -5.15 -6.41 -27.12
N HIS A 258 -5.03 -5.81 -25.93
CA HIS A 258 -6.01 -4.87 -25.39
C HIS A 258 -5.32 -3.84 -24.48
N LEU A 259 -5.80 -2.60 -24.54
CA LEU A 259 -5.35 -1.50 -23.70
C LEU A 259 -6.57 -0.80 -23.10
N SER A 260 -6.62 -0.68 -21.78
CA SER A 260 -7.65 0.11 -21.08
C SER A 260 -7.42 1.62 -21.27
N PRO A 261 -8.36 2.48 -20.90
CA PRO A 261 -8.09 3.90 -20.69
C PRO A 261 -6.86 4.08 -19.77
N ARG A 262 -6.11 5.14 -20.03
CA ARG A 262 -4.92 5.51 -19.26
C ARG A 262 -5.29 6.59 -18.23
N ALA A 263 -4.61 6.60 -17.08
CA ALA A 263 -4.68 7.68 -16.11
C ALA A 263 -3.28 8.01 -15.60
N ALA A 264 -3.03 9.28 -15.28
CA ALA A 264 -1.74 9.72 -14.77
C ALA A 264 -1.92 10.46 -13.43
N PHE A 265 -0.99 10.25 -12.50
CA PHE A 265 -0.98 10.87 -11.17
C PHE A 265 0.41 11.40 -10.84
N PRO A 266 0.53 12.64 -10.32
CA PRO A 266 1.80 13.20 -9.92
C PRO A 266 2.37 12.45 -8.71
N LEU A 267 3.68 12.22 -8.73
CA LEU A 267 4.38 11.50 -7.68
C LEU A 267 5.00 12.46 -6.67
N ALA A 268 4.75 12.19 -5.40
CA ALA A 268 5.33 12.92 -4.28
C ALA A 268 5.69 11.95 -3.16
N ARG A 269 6.62 12.37 -2.31
CA ARG A 269 6.74 11.83 -0.95
C ARG A 269 6.28 12.86 0.06
N ALA A 270 5.71 12.39 1.14
CA ALA A 270 5.31 13.27 2.22
C ALA A 270 5.48 12.55 3.57
N GLN A 271 5.89 13.28 4.59
CA GLN A 271 6.06 12.75 5.94
C GLN A 271 5.50 13.76 6.93
N ALA A 272 4.54 13.33 7.75
CA ALA A 272 4.06 14.11 8.87
C ALA A 272 5.18 14.26 9.92
N ALA A 273 5.30 15.43 10.52
CA ALA A 273 6.30 15.73 11.55
C ALA A 273 6.14 14.79 12.76
N ARG A 274 4.91 14.43 13.08
CA ARG A 274 4.53 13.45 14.10
C ARG A 274 3.32 12.63 13.63
N MET A 275 3.21 11.39 14.11
CA MET A 275 2.06 10.52 13.84
C MET A 275 1.03 10.57 14.96
N VAL A 276 1.40 11.09 16.12
CA VAL A 276 0.56 11.18 17.33
C VAL A 276 0.59 12.59 17.88
N ASP A 277 -0.59 13.12 18.19
CA ASP A 277 -0.75 14.37 18.92
C ASP A 277 -1.88 14.23 19.96
N GLY A 278 -1.51 14.13 21.25
CA GLY A 278 -2.46 13.78 22.30
C GLY A 278 -3.16 12.45 22.01
N HIS A 279 -4.48 12.48 21.85
CA HIS A 279 -5.30 11.33 21.48
C HIS A 279 -5.74 11.36 20.01
N CYS A 280 -4.94 11.98 19.15
CA CYS A 280 -5.08 11.95 17.70
C CYS A 280 -3.94 11.14 17.07
N VAL A 281 -4.24 10.21 16.18
CA VAL A 281 -3.26 9.32 15.52
C VAL A 281 -3.46 9.37 14.01
N LEU A 282 -2.38 9.49 13.24
CA LEU A 282 -2.39 9.44 11.78
C LEU A 282 -1.88 8.09 11.29
N LEU A 283 -2.55 7.51 10.27
CA LEU A 283 -2.20 6.23 9.65
C LEU A 283 -2.14 6.34 8.12
N GLY A 284 -1.30 5.54 7.50
CA GLY A 284 -1.18 5.46 6.04
C GLY A 284 -0.82 6.81 5.42
N ASP A 285 -1.44 7.14 4.29
CA ASP A 285 -1.13 8.35 3.52
C ASP A 285 -1.38 9.66 4.30
N ALA A 286 -2.20 9.64 5.36
CA ALA A 286 -2.36 10.77 6.26
C ALA A 286 -1.08 11.08 7.05
N ALA A 287 -0.30 10.05 7.37
CA ALA A 287 0.97 10.16 8.08
C ALA A 287 2.18 10.20 7.13
N HIS A 288 2.17 9.38 6.09
CA HIS A 288 3.31 9.21 5.19
C HIS A 288 2.88 8.79 3.78
N LEU A 289 3.41 9.46 2.79
CA LEU A 289 3.28 9.11 1.38
C LEU A 289 4.67 8.71 0.87
N VAL A 290 4.79 7.56 0.26
CA VAL A 290 6.04 7.04 -0.29
C VAL A 290 5.96 6.89 -1.80
N HIS A 291 7.11 6.91 -2.48
CA HIS A 291 7.16 6.62 -3.91
C HIS A 291 6.55 5.25 -4.18
N PRO A 292 5.71 5.08 -5.24
CA PRO A 292 5.02 3.81 -5.53
C PRO A 292 5.94 2.68 -6.00
N LEU A 293 7.26 2.81 -5.87
CA LEU A 293 8.21 1.72 -6.11
C LEU A 293 7.77 0.48 -5.35
N ALA A 294 7.43 -0.57 -6.10
CA ALA A 294 6.96 -1.86 -5.58
C ALA A 294 5.63 -1.80 -4.76
N GLY A 295 4.78 -0.77 -4.95
CA GLY A 295 3.45 -0.71 -4.35
C GLY A 295 3.43 -0.67 -2.81
N GLN A 296 4.42 -0.05 -2.16
CA GLN A 296 4.61 -0.15 -0.70
C GLN A 296 3.67 0.73 0.14
N GLY A 297 3.01 1.76 -0.43
CA GLY A 297 2.21 2.70 0.36
C GLY A 297 1.13 2.03 1.21
N LEU A 298 0.26 1.25 0.59
CA LEU A 298 -0.81 0.54 1.32
C LEU A 298 -0.25 -0.50 2.30
N ASN A 299 0.83 -1.20 1.95
CA ASN A 299 1.46 -2.17 2.86
C ASN A 299 1.95 -1.50 4.14
N LEU A 300 2.56 -0.31 4.05
CA LEU A 300 2.97 0.47 5.22
C LEU A 300 1.76 0.89 6.06
N GLY A 301 0.68 1.38 5.43
CA GLY A 301 -0.54 1.76 6.13
C GLY A 301 -1.20 0.59 6.88
N LEU A 302 -1.24 -0.62 6.27
CA LEU A 302 -1.74 -1.82 6.95
C LEU A 302 -0.84 -2.25 8.12
N MET A 303 0.49 -2.06 7.99
CA MET A 303 1.40 -2.27 9.12
C MET A 303 1.20 -1.24 10.23
N ASP A 304 0.84 0.01 9.90
CA ASP A 304 0.49 1.01 10.91
C ASP A 304 -0.73 0.56 11.72
N VAL A 305 -1.77 0.06 11.04
CA VAL A 305 -2.98 -0.48 11.71
C VAL A 305 -2.61 -1.62 12.65
N ALA A 306 -1.85 -2.60 12.17
CA ALA A 306 -1.43 -3.76 12.96
C ALA A 306 -0.62 -3.35 14.20
N ALA A 307 0.32 -2.41 14.04
CA ALA A 307 1.12 -1.90 15.14
C ALA A 307 0.30 -1.09 16.15
N LEU A 308 -0.64 -0.26 15.68
CA LEU A 308 -1.52 0.51 16.57
C LEU A 308 -2.37 -0.42 17.42
N VAL A 309 -3.02 -1.41 16.82
CA VAL A 309 -3.84 -2.40 17.54
C VAL A 309 -3.01 -3.17 18.56
N GLU A 310 -1.79 -3.58 18.21
CA GLU A 310 -0.87 -4.25 19.15
C GLU A 310 -0.46 -3.34 20.31
N CYS A 311 -0.21 -2.07 20.06
CA CYS A 311 0.17 -1.11 21.11
C CYS A 311 -0.98 -0.76 22.04
N LEU A 312 -2.20 -0.69 21.51
CA LEU A 312 -3.40 -0.38 22.30
C LEU A 312 -3.86 -1.58 23.16
N GLY A 313 -3.66 -2.81 22.65
CA GLY A 313 -4.15 -4.02 23.30
C GLY A 313 -5.66 -4.16 23.28
N PRO A 314 -6.23 -5.14 24.03
CA PRO A 314 -7.68 -5.35 24.11
C PRO A 314 -8.37 -4.27 24.95
N ALA A 315 -9.65 -4.00 24.65
CA ALA A 315 -10.47 -3.07 25.43
C ALA A 315 -10.60 -3.56 26.89
N GLY A 316 -10.63 -2.59 27.83
CA GLY A 316 -10.74 -2.88 29.27
C GLY A 316 -9.42 -3.14 29.98
N SER A 317 -8.27 -3.11 29.31
CA SER A 317 -6.95 -3.35 29.89
C SER A 317 -6.31 -2.13 30.60
N GLY A 318 -7.11 -1.30 31.30
CA GLY A 318 -6.63 -0.15 32.08
C GLY A 318 -7.04 1.22 31.53
N ALA A 319 -6.31 2.29 31.92
CA ALA A 319 -6.55 3.65 31.41
C ALA A 319 -6.23 3.71 29.91
N TRP A 320 -7.24 3.95 29.08
CA TRP A 320 -7.15 3.87 27.63
C TRP A 320 -7.61 5.18 26.96
N PRO A 321 -6.97 5.61 25.86
CA PRO A 321 -5.66 5.16 25.38
C PRO A 321 -4.53 5.70 26.26
N SER A 322 -3.52 4.89 26.54
CA SER A 322 -2.38 5.37 27.30
C SER A 322 -1.40 6.14 26.41
N ASN A 323 -0.89 7.27 26.89
CA ASN A 323 0.13 8.04 26.17
C ASN A 323 1.39 7.22 25.87
N SER A 324 1.73 6.26 26.75
CA SER A 324 2.89 5.38 26.54
C SER A 324 2.69 4.43 25.34
N ALA A 325 1.49 3.88 25.18
CA ALA A 325 1.12 3.03 24.04
C ALA A 325 1.20 3.81 22.73
N LEU A 326 0.64 5.02 22.68
CA LEU A 326 0.66 5.87 21.49
C LEU A 326 2.09 6.32 21.14
N ARG A 327 2.92 6.69 22.12
CA ARG A 327 4.34 6.99 21.88
C ARG A 327 5.13 5.77 21.42
N ARG A 328 4.83 4.56 21.92
CA ARG A 328 5.44 3.32 21.46
C ARG A 328 5.10 3.08 19.98
N PHE A 329 3.82 3.22 19.60
CA PHE A 329 3.35 3.13 18.23
C PHE A 329 4.12 4.11 17.33
N GLU A 330 4.16 5.40 17.68
CA GLU A 330 4.82 6.42 16.87
C GLU A 330 6.30 6.11 16.63
N ARG A 331 7.06 5.81 17.69
CA ARG A 331 8.49 5.48 17.56
C ARG A 331 8.70 4.28 16.65
N TRP A 332 7.89 3.25 16.83
CA TRP A 332 7.98 2.04 16.04
C TRP A 332 7.73 2.31 14.55
N ARG A 333 6.59 2.91 14.25
CA ARG A 333 6.19 3.11 12.84
C ARG A 333 7.04 4.16 12.13
N LYS A 334 7.43 5.21 12.84
CA LYS A 334 8.26 6.27 12.25
C LYS A 334 9.64 5.75 11.81
N SER A 335 10.27 4.88 12.59
CA SER A 335 11.55 4.27 12.20
C SER A 335 11.44 3.40 10.94
N GLU A 336 10.41 2.55 10.85
CA GLU A 336 10.19 1.68 9.70
C GLU A 336 9.83 2.48 8.44
N THR A 337 8.99 3.51 8.58
CA THR A 337 8.58 4.36 7.46
C THR A 337 9.75 5.18 6.92
N LEU A 338 10.59 5.76 7.81
CA LEU A 338 11.79 6.48 7.40
C LEU A 338 12.79 5.57 6.67
N ALA A 339 12.99 4.35 7.18
CA ALA A 339 13.86 3.37 6.52
C ALA A 339 13.34 3.00 5.12
N MET A 340 12.03 2.78 4.96
CA MET A 340 11.43 2.49 3.67
C MET A 340 11.55 3.68 2.71
N THR A 341 11.27 4.90 3.18
CA THR A 341 11.41 6.12 2.38
C THR A 341 12.84 6.30 1.90
N ALA A 342 13.83 6.09 2.78
CA ALA A 342 15.24 6.20 2.40
C ALA A 342 15.65 5.18 1.33
N VAL A 343 15.15 3.94 1.41
CA VAL A 343 15.39 2.89 0.42
C VAL A 343 14.74 3.25 -0.92
N THR A 344 13.46 3.61 -0.94
CA THR A 344 12.75 3.93 -2.19
C THR A 344 13.31 5.18 -2.86
N ASP A 345 13.61 6.23 -2.10
CA ASP A 345 14.26 7.44 -2.61
C ASP A 345 15.67 7.15 -3.14
N GLY A 346 16.45 6.37 -2.39
CA GLY A 346 17.79 5.98 -2.80
C GLY A 346 17.78 5.21 -4.10
N LEU A 347 16.88 4.24 -4.24
CA LEU A 347 16.69 3.50 -5.48
C LEU A 347 16.26 4.41 -6.62
N ASN A 348 15.22 5.25 -6.43
CA ASN A 348 14.76 6.15 -7.47
C ASN A 348 15.91 7.06 -7.96
N ARG A 349 16.63 7.70 -7.06
CA ARG A 349 17.79 8.56 -7.41
C ARG A 349 18.92 7.79 -8.10
N LEU A 350 19.19 6.56 -7.66
CA LEU A 350 20.25 5.73 -8.23
C LEU A 350 19.93 5.35 -9.68
N PHE A 351 18.67 5.02 -9.97
CA PHE A 351 18.28 4.54 -11.30
C PHE A 351 17.97 5.65 -12.30
N VAL A 352 17.65 6.87 -11.87
CA VAL A 352 17.48 8.04 -12.74
C VAL A 352 18.83 8.61 -13.22
N ARG A 353 19.92 8.38 -12.49
CA ARG A 353 21.26 8.82 -12.92
C ARG A 353 21.75 8.03 -14.12
N ASP A 354 22.17 8.75 -15.19
CA ASP A 354 22.60 8.15 -16.46
C ASP A 354 24.12 8.22 -16.71
N GLU A 355 24.92 8.58 -15.70
CA GLU A 355 26.38 8.60 -15.77
C GLU A 355 26.93 7.18 -15.98
N ASN A 356 27.88 7.02 -16.93
CA ASN A 356 28.42 5.72 -17.31
C ASN A 356 28.97 4.91 -16.13
N LEU A 357 29.69 5.53 -15.19
CA LEU A 357 30.23 4.85 -14.02
C LEU A 357 29.12 4.38 -13.08
N VAL A 358 28.06 5.17 -12.90
CA VAL A 358 26.91 4.80 -12.06
C VAL A 358 26.15 3.65 -12.69
N ARG A 359 25.96 3.64 -14.02
CA ARG A 359 25.32 2.54 -14.75
C ARG A 359 26.08 1.22 -14.59
N GLN A 360 27.40 1.25 -14.75
CA GLN A 360 28.24 0.07 -14.59
C GLN A 360 28.23 -0.43 -13.15
N ALA A 361 28.37 0.45 -12.16
CA ALA A 361 28.32 0.09 -10.74
C ALA A 361 26.95 -0.50 -10.36
N ARG A 362 25.85 0.02 -10.90
CA ARG A 362 24.48 -0.45 -10.73
C ARG A 362 24.29 -1.86 -11.29
N GLY A 363 24.73 -2.09 -12.53
CA GLY A 363 24.68 -3.41 -13.17
C GLY A 363 25.52 -4.45 -12.42
N PHE A 364 26.75 -4.07 -12.01
CA PHE A 364 27.60 -4.94 -11.19
C PHE A 364 26.93 -5.26 -9.83
N GLY A 365 26.38 -4.25 -9.14
CA GLY A 365 25.71 -4.43 -7.85
C GLY A 365 24.49 -5.36 -7.95
N MET A 366 23.66 -5.21 -8.99
CA MET A 366 22.52 -6.10 -9.25
C MET A 366 22.98 -7.55 -9.51
N ASN A 367 23.95 -7.73 -10.39
CA ASN A 367 24.47 -9.07 -10.71
C ASN A 367 25.19 -9.72 -9.52
N LEU A 368 25.88 -8.94 -8.67
CA LEU A 368 26.47 -9.43 -7.43
C LEU A 368 25.37 -9.85 -6.44
N THR A 369 24.33 -9.04 -6.28
CA THR A 369 23.16 -9.35 -5.43
C THR A 369 22.48 -10.65 -5.89
N GLN A 370 22.35 -10.86 -7.20
CA GLN A 370 21.79 -12.11 -7.76
C GLN A 370 22.59 -13.35 -7.33
N ARG A 371 23.91 -13.22 -7.18
CA ARG A 371 24.81 -14.32 -6.78
C ARG A 371 24.86 -14.53 -5.26
N LEU A 372 24.69 -13.48 -4.47
CA LEU A 372 24.78 -13.51 -3.01
C LEU A 372 23.46 -13.96 -2.38
N LYS A 373 23.25 -15.27 -2.24
CA LYS A 373 22.02 -15.86 -1.68
C LYS A 373 21.57 -15.25 -0.34
N PRO A 374 22.44 -15.01 0.68
CA PRO A 374 22.00 -14.44 1.94
C PRO A 374 21.42 -13.01 1.78
N LEU A 375 22.09 -12.15 0.99
CA LEU A 375 21.62 -10.80 0.71
C LEU A 375 20.29 -10.83 -0.04
N LYS A 376 20.18 -11.69 -1.03
CA LYS A 376 18.95 -11.88 -1.81
C LYS A 376 17.79 -12.34 -0.92
N HIS A 377 18.00 -13.32 -0.04
CA HIS A 377 16.99 -13.78 0.91
C HIS A 377 16.57 -12.68 1.88
N TRP A 378 17.50 -11.88 2.37
CA TRP A 378 17.19 -10.74 3.22
C TRP A 378 16.32 -9.70 2.50
N LEU A 379 16.66 -9.35 1.24
CA LEU A 379 15.86 -8.46 0.40
C LEU A 379 14.44 -9.00 0.16
N ILE A 380 14.32 -10.30 -0.15
CA ILE A 380 13.02 -10.97 -0.32
C ILE A 380 12.19 -10.86 0.95
N SER A 381 12.76 -11.17 2.11
CA SER A 381 12.05 -11.09 3.39
C SER A 381 11.58 -9.67 3.72
N ARG A 382 12.39 -8.66 3.39
CA ARG A 382 12.00 -7.25 3.49
C ARG A 382 10.86 -6.90 2.53
N ALA A 383 10.96 -7.30 1.26
CA ALA A 383 9.93 -7.05 0.25
C ALA A 383 8.60 -7.75 0.59
N MET A 384 8.64 -8.92 1.22
CA MET A 384 7.46 -9.65 1.69
C MET A 384 6.86 -9.09 2.99
N GLY A 385 7.50 -8.09 3.62
CA GLY A 385 7.08 -7.50 4.88
C GLY A 385 7.21 -8.45 6.09
N THR A 386 8.10 -9.45 6.00
CA THR A 386 8.29 -10.47 7.04
C THR A 386 9.59 -10.31 7.84
N ALA A 387 10.45 -9.37 7.45
CA ALA A 387 11.71 -9.07 8.13
C ALA A 387 11.62 -7.75 8.91
N GLY A 388 12.39 -7.64 9.99
CA GLY A 388 12.41 -6.49 10.88
C GLY A 388 11.50 -6.65 12.09
N ASP A 389 11.23 -5.54 12.76
CA ASP A 389 10.30 -5.51 13.92
C ASP A 389 8.87 -5.39 13.39
N VAL A 390 8.24 -6.53 13.13
CA VAL A 390 6.89 -6.61 12.55
C VAL A 390 5.86 -6.96 13.64
N PRO A 391 4.61 -6.44 13.53
CA PRO A 391 3.53 -6.76 14.45
C PRO A 391 3.27 -8.26 14.56
N GLN A 392 2.85 -8.72 15.74
CA GLN A 392 2.66 -10.14 16.02
C GLN A 392 1.68 -10.82 15.04
N MET A 393 0.59 -10.12 14.69
CA MET A 393 -0.43 -10.67 13.77
C MET A 393 0.11 -10.98 12.38
N VAL A 394 1.22 -10.37 11.95
CA VAL A 394 1.81 -10.62 10.63
C VAL A 394 2.94 -11.63 10.66
N LYS A 395 3.38 -12.07 11.84
CA LYS A 395 4.40 -13.12 11.95
C LYS A 395 3.87 -14.45 11.40
N PRO A 396 4.69 -15.24 10.71
CA PRO A 396 4.30 -16.59 10.29
C PRO A 396 3.80 -17.37 11.52
N ARG A 397 2.61 -17.95 11.44
CA ARG A 397 2.20 -18.92 12.45
C ARG A 397 3.21 -20.06 12.40
N ALA A 398 3.83 -20.42 13.54
CA ALA A 398 4.61 -21.64 13.62
C ALA A 398 3.70 -22.77 13.14
N SER A 399 4.13 -23.48 12.10
CA SER A 399 3.47 -24.69 11.64
C SER A 399 3.45 -25.64 12.83
N GLY A 400 2.30 -25.75 13.50
CA GLY A 400 2.10 -26.82 14.48
C GLY A 400 2.39 -28.16 13.79
N PRO A 401 2.84 -29.19 14.55
CA PRO A 401 3.06 -30.50 13.98
C PRO A 401 1.77 -30.92 13.25
N SER A 402 1.91 -31.25 11.97
CA SER A 402 0.86 -31.86 11.17
C SER A 402 0.35 -33.08 11.96
N SER A 403 -0.84 -32.98 12.54
CA SER A 403 -1.60 -34.19 12.87
C SER A 403 -1.92 -34.84 11.53
N ALA A 404 -1.04 -35.75 11.12
CA ALA A 404 -1.35 -36.69 10.06
C ALA A 404 -2.53 -37.59 10.51
N PRO A 405 -3.39 -38.02 9.57
CA PRO A 405 -4.55 -38.82 9.85
C PRO A 405 -4.22 -40.20 10.39
#